data_b9feabc0efb959e7c99a516cb1f97734
#
_entry.id   b9feabc0efb959e7c99a516cb1f97734
#
_cell.length_a   1.000
_cell.length_b   1.000
_cell.length_c   1.000
_cell.angle_alpha   90.00
_cell.angle_beta   90.00
_cell.angle_gamma   90.00
#
_symmetry.space_group_name_H-M   'P 1'
#
loop_
_entity.id
_entity.type
_entity.pdbx_description
1 polymer ?
#
loop_
_entity_poly.entity_id
_entity_poly.type
_entity_poly.pdbx_seq_one_letter_code
_entity_poly.pdbx_strand_id
1 'polypeptide(L)'
;TPLAYETHQELAYWFYGHRLSQYRATSPHDGYQILKRWAESKPHGYFVFTSNVDGHFQKAGFEEGRIYEVHGTLERLQCAHNCRDLSWSAKEFQPVVDNENLRLLSEPPRCPYCQRLARQNVLMFDDYFYSSNYQNLKRNKLDLWLKEVQNLVVIELGAGKAIPTVRRFSERTAKAKKGGFIRINPQDAGV
;
A
#
# COMPACT_ATOMS: atom_id res chain seq x y z
N THR A 1 -12.97 -3.25 -9.40
CA THR A 1 -12.52 -2.45 -10.56
C THR A 1 -12.91 -0.98 -10.38
N PRO A 2 -12.26 -0.02 -11.05
CA PRO A 2 -12.64 1.40 -11.01
C PRO A 2 -14.08 1.65 -11.50
N LEU A 3 -14.57 0.82 -12.39
CA LEU A 3 -15.94 0.88 -12.91
C LEU A 3 -17.01 0.86 -11.79
N ALA A 4 -16.71 0.25 -10.63
CA ALA A 4 -17.63 0.25 -9.50
C ALA A 4 -17.96 1.67 -8.98
N TYR A 5 -17.05 2.63 -9.14
CA TYR A 5 -17.30 4.04 -8.78
C TYR A 5 -18.26 4.75 -9.74
N GLU A 6 -18.55 4.17 -10.91
CA GLU A 6 -19.51 4.68 -11.90
C GLU A 6 -20.84 3.94 -11.81
N THR A 7 -20.81 2.61 -11.68
CA THR A 7 -22.00 1.74 -11.77
C THR A 7 -22.62 1.40 -10.41
N HIS A 8 -21.80 1.35 -9.34
CA HIS A 8 -22.21 1.00 -7.98
C HIS A 8 -21.53 1.94 -6.97
N GLN A 9 -21.68 3.23 -7.20
CA GLN A 9 -20.94 4.28 -6.51
C GLN A 9 -21.06 4.20 -4.98
N GLU A 10 -22.28 4.06 -4.45
CA GLU A 10 -22.51 3.98 -2.99
C GLU A 10 -21.75 2.80 -2.37
N LEU A 11 -21.82 1.62 -2.99
CA LEU A 11 -21.15 0.42 -2.54
C LEU A 11 -19.62 0.57 -2.59
N ALA A 12 -19.07 1.19 -3.64
CA ALA A 12 -17.64 1.43 -3.78
C ALA A 12 -17.13 2.36 -2.68
N TYR A 13 -17.82 3.46 -2.40
CA TYR A 13 -17.43 4.39 -1.34
C TYR A 13 -17.63 3.79 0.06
N TRP A 14 -18.70 3.01 0.27
CA TRP A 14 -18.87 2.26 1.50
C TRP A 14 -17.68 1.31 1.73
N PHE A 15 -17.37 0.46 0.74
CA PHE A 15 -16.32 -0.56 0.85
C PHE A 15 -14.97 0.04 1.22
N TYR A 16 -14.53 1.07 0.49
CA TYR A 16 -13.25 1.70 0.76
C TYR A 16 -13.27 2.60 2.00
N GLY A 17 -14.39 3.25 2.30
CA GLY A 17 -14.58 4.01 3.52
C GLY A 17 -14.56 3.13 4.76
N HIS A 18 -15.27 2.00 4.74
CA HIS A 18 -15.25 1.00 5.80
C HIS A 18 -13.83 0.49 6.05
N ARG A 19 -13.12 0.09 5.00
CA ARG A 19 -11.72 -0.39 5.14
C ARG A 19 -10.78 0.68 5.68
N LEU A 20 -10.89 1.92 5.22
CA LEU A 20 -10.07 3.02 5.73
C LEU A 20 -10.31 3.25 7.23
N SER A 21 -11.58 3.31 7.66
CA SER A 21 -11.94 3.44 9.07
C SER A 21 -11.41 2.27 9.90
N GLN A 22 -11.59 1.05 9.42
CA GLN A 22 -11.13 -0.16 10.10
C GLN A 22 -9.60 -0.16 10.26
N TYR A 23 -8.85 0.15 9.21
CA TYR A 23 -7.39 0.17 9.29
C TYR A 23 -6.87 1.32 10.16
N ARG A 24 -7.55 2.47 10.16
CA ARG A 24 -7.23 3.57 11.07
C ARG A 24 -7.50 3.20 12.54
N ALA A 25 -8.52 2.43 12.83
CA ALA A 25 -8.82 1.96 14.18
C ALA A 25 -7.92 0.81 14.65
N THR A 26 -7.36 0.01 13.73
CA THR A 26 -6.54 -1.17 14.05
C THR A 26 -5.10 -0.78 14.38
N SER A 27 -4.56 -1.29 15.48
CA SER A 27 -3.14 -1.14 15.83
C SER A 27 -2.30 -2.24 15.17
N PRO A 28 -1.11 -1.91 14.65
CA PRO A 28 -0.16 -2.91 14.20
C PRO A 28 0.25 -3.85 15.34
N HIS A 29 0.35 -5.15 15.06
CA HIS A 29 0.78 -6.14 16.05
C HIS A 29 2.31 -6.08 16.31
N ASP A 30 2.77 -6.74 17.38
CA ASP A 30 4.18 -6.67 17.83
C ASP A 30 5.21 -7.12 16.79
N GLY A 31 4.83 -7.92 15.81
CA GLY A 31 5.69 -8.32 14.70
C GLY A 31 6.31 -7.15 13.94
N TYR A 32 5.57 -6.04 13.78
CA TYR A 32 6.10 -4.82 13.17
C TYR A 32 7.25 -4.23 14.00
N GLN A 33 7.14 -4.23 15.32
CA GLN A 33 8.18 -3.71 16.22
C GLN A 33 9.43 -4.61 16.22
N ILE A 34 9.25 -5.92 16.10
CA ILE A 34 10.36 -6.88 15.97
C ILE A 34 11.14 -6.59 14.67
N LEU A 35 10.43 -6.51 13.55
CA LEU A 35 11.02 -6.18 12.24
C LEU A 35 11.73 -4.84 12.25
N LYS A 36 11.14 -3.81 12.87
CA LYS A 36 11.70 -2.47 12.97
C LYS A 36 13.04 -2.49 13.72
N ARG A 37 13.08 -3.12 14.91
CA ARG A 37 14.33 -3.25 15.69
C ARG A 37 15.44 -3.97 14.89
N TRP A 38 15.12 -5.05 14.19
CA TRP A 38 16.09 -5.75 13.36
C TRP A 38 16.60 -4.88 12.22
N ALA A 39 15.69 -4.18 11.58
CA ALA A 39 15.97 -3.35 10.42
C ALA A 39 16.84 -2.13 10.77
N GLU A 40 16.53 -1.43 11.86
CA GLU A 40 17.27 -0.25 12.32
C GLU A 40 18.69 -0.58 12.81
N SER A 41 18.94 -1.82 13.22
CA SER A 41 20.27 -2.26 13.64
C SER A 41 21.26 -2.46 12.48
N LYS A 42 20.83 -2.35 11.21
CA LYS A 42 21.67 -2.62 10.05
C LYS A 42 22.33 -1.34 9.52
N PRO A 43 23.58 -1.43 8.98
CA PRO A 43 24.33 -0.26 8.51
C PRO A 43 23.61 0.58 7.45
N HIS A 44 22.86 -0.08 6.54
CA HIS A 44 22.07 0.58 5.50
C HIS A 44 20.58 0.72 5.87
N GLY A 45 20.22 0.37 7.12
CA GLY A 45 18.83 0.33 7.55
C GLY A 45 18.02 -0.70 6.77
N TYR A 46 16.88 -0.28 6.28
CA TYR A 46 15.89 -1.16 5.65
C TYR A 46 15.17 -0.49 4.49
N PHE A 47 14.42 -1.30 3.75
CA PHE A 47 13.36 -0.83 2.87
C PHE A 47 12.19 -1.82 2.92
N VAL A 48 10.96 -1.30 2.99
CA VAL A 48 9.73 -2.09 2.98
C VAL A 48 9.17 -2.10 1.56
N PHE A 49 8.90 -3.30 1.03
CA PHE A 49 8.13 -3.52 -0.19
C PHE A 49 6.85 -4.28 0.18
N THR A 50 5.70 -3.66 0.02
CA THR A 50 4.43 -4.26 0.44
C THR A 50 3.33 -4.09 -0.61
N SER A 51 2.46 -5.09 -0.72
CA SER A 51 1.19 -4.99 -1.46
C SER A 51 0.01 -4.64 -0.57
N ASN A 52 0.21 -4.53 0.75
CA ASN A 52 -0.80 -4.05 1.66
C ASN A 52 -1.06 -2.56 1.44
N VAL A 53 -2.32 -2.16 1.64
CA VAL A 53 -2.79 -0.78 1.44
C VAL A 53 -3.26 -0.12 2.75
N ASP A 54 -2.90 -0.74 3.88
CA ASP A 54 -3.44 -0.47 5.22
C ASP A 54 -2.69 0.65 5.99
N GLY A 55 -1.50 1.04 5.55
CA GLY A 55 -0.67 2.02 6.24
C GLY A 55 -0.08 1.55 7.58
N HIS A 56 -0.11 0.25 7.89
CA HIS A 56 0.34 -0.26 9.19
C HIS A 56 1.85 -0.13 9.40
N PHE A 57 2.68 -0.15 8.37
CA PHE A 57 4.11 0.13 8.52
C PHE A 57 4.34 1.56 9.01
N GLN A 58 3.63 2.54 8.44
CA GLN A 58 3.69 3.94 8.89
C GLN A 58 3.20 4.08 10.33
N LYS A 59 2.07 3.43 10.68
CA LYS A 59 1.55 3.41 12.07
C LYS A 59 2.51 2.76 13.07
N ALA A 60 3.28 1.77 12.63
CA ALA A 60 4.31 1.13 13.45
C ALA A 60 5.59 1.97 13.59
N GLY A 61 5.65 3.15 12.96
CA GLY A 61 6.76 4.09 13.04
C GLY A 61 7.90 3.83 12.08
N PHE A 62 7.69 3.05 11.01
CA PHE A 62 8.66 2.95 9.92
C PHE A 62 8.73 4.27 9.14
N GLU A 63 9.91 4.62 8.67
CA GLU A 63 10.13 5.86 7.92
C GLU A 63 9.36 5.85 6.60
N GLU A 64 8.49 6.84 6.38
CA GLU A 64 7.66 6.98 5.19
C GLU A 64 8.46 6.90 3.88
N GLY A 65 9.67 7.48 3.87
CA GLY A 65 10.56 7.46 2.71
C GLY A 65 11.12 6.08 2.36
N ARG A 66 10.98 5.10 3.26
CA ARG A 66 11.50 3.73 3.14
C ARG A 66 10.40 2.68 2.98
N ILE A 67 9.19 3.11 2.63
CA ILE A 67 8.06 2.21 2.39
C ILE A 67 7.58 2.40 0.95
N TYR A 68 7.57 1.31 0.18
CA TYR A 68 6.98 1.25 -1.16
C TYR A 68 5.75 0.34 -1.15
N GLU A 69 4.58 0.95 -1.18
CA GLU A 69 3.27 0.30 -1.26
C GLU A 69 2.93 0.11 -2.75
N VAL A 70 3.29 -1.05 -3.31
CA VAL A 70 3.25 -1.30 -4.76
C VAL A 70 1.84 -1.26 -5.36
N HIS A 71 0.82 -1.46 -4.54
CA HIS A 71 -0.59 -1.37 -4.94
C HIS A 71 -1.26 -0.07 -4.44
N GLY A 72 -0.48 0.94 -4.05
CA GLY A 72 -1.03 2.18 -3.49
C GLY A 72 -1.41 2.05 -2.03
N THR A 73 -2.20 3.00 -1.55
CA THR A 73 -2.62 3.06 -0.14
C THR A 73 -3.98 3.70 0.03
N LEU A 74 -4.74 3.28 1.05
CA LEU A 74 -6.01 3.90 1.41
C LEU A 74 -5.84 5.31 2.01
N GLU A 75 -4.65 5.63 2.53
CA GLU A 75 -4.34 6.95 3.10
C GLU A 75 -4.05 8.04 2.05
N ARG A 76 -4.26 7.73 0.77
CA ARG A 76 -4.19 8.70 -0.33
C ARG A 76 -5.41 8.63 -1.22
N LEU A 77 -5.74 9.77 -1.82
CA LEU A 77 -6.82 9.94 -2.79
C LEU A 77 -6.25 10.30 -4.15
N GLN A 78 -6.98 9.96 -5.21
CA GLN A 78 -6.76 10.42 -6.57
C GLN A 78 -8.08 10.84 -7.20
N CYS A 79 -8.02 11.62 -8.29
CA CYS A 79 -9.21 11.94 -9.07
C CYS A 79 -9.81 10.67 -9.70
N ALA A 80 -11.10 10.41 -9.50
CA ALA A 80 -11.77 9.27 -10.13
C ALA A 80 -11.83 9.37 -11.67
N HIS A 81 -11.73 10.60 -12.21
CA HIS A 81 -11.74 10.89 -13.65
C HIS A 81 -10.36 11.19 -14.22
N ASN A 82 -9.30 10.92 -13.46
CA ASN A 82 -7.91 11.12 -13.88
C ASN A 82 -7.63 12.49 -14.53
N CYS A 83 -8.16 13.58 -13.95
CA CYS A 83 -7.93 14.93 -14.50
C CYS A 83 -6.46 15.35 -14.42
N ARG A 84 -5.70 14.75 -13.51
CA ARG A 84 -4.25 14.85 -13.36
C ARG A 84 -3.71 13.54 -12.78
N ASP A 85 -2.54 13.11 -13.23
CA ASP A 85 -1.83 11.95 -12.67
C ASP A 85 -1.16 12.34 -11.32
N LEU A 86 -2.00 12.63 -10.32
CA LEU A 86 -1.57 13.03 -8.97
C LEU A 86 -2.43 12.35 -7.91
N SER A 87 -1.81 12.06 -6.78
CA SER A 87 -2.51 11.65 -5.57
C SER A 87 -2.16 12.58 -4.41
N TRP A 88 -3.08 12.72 -3.46
CA TRP A 88 -2.94 13.57 -2.27
C TRP A 88 -3.37 12.83 -1.00
N SER A 89 -3.06 13.38 0.18
CA SER A 89 -3.38 12.76 1.46
C SER A 89 -4.89 12.61 1.65
N ALA A 90 -5.32 11.45 2.18
CA ALA A 90 -6.69 11.20 2.62
C ALA A 90 -6.95 11.61 4.07
N LYS A 91 -6.02 12.28 4.74
CA LYS A 91 -6.10 12.61 6.17
C LYS A 91 -7.39 13.33 6.55
N GLU A 92 -7.82 14.27 5.70
CA GLU A 92 -9.03 15.07 5.94
C GLU A 92 -10.33 14.29 5.63
N PHE A 93 -10.25 13.19 4.91
CA PHE A 93 -11.40 12.34 4.62
C PHE A 93 -11.66 11.39 5.79
N GLN A 94 -12.76 11.65 6.52
CA GLN A 94 -13.22 10.86 7.66
C GLN A 94 -14.52 10.15 7.26
N PRO A 95 -14.47 8.93 6.70
CA PRO A 95 -15.65 8.24 6.25
C PRO A 95 -16.54 7.79 7.42
N VAL A 96 -17.81 8.15 7.35
CA VAL A 96 -18.88 7.59 8.17
C VAL A 96 -19.67 6.63 7.30
N VAL A 97 -19.79 5.36 7.73
CA VAL A 97 -20.40 4.30 6.93
C VAL A 97 -21.58 3.65 7.64
N ASP A 98 -22.58 3.28 6.86
CA ASP A 98 -23.69 2.44 7.25
C ASP A 98 -23.40 1.00 6.78
N ASN A 99 -23.08 0.11 7.74
CA ASN A 99 -22.76 -1.28 7.42
C ASN A 99 -23.98 -2.16 7.18
N GLU A 100 -25.17 -1.73 7.59
CA GLU A 100 -26.41 -2.47 7.34
C GLU A 100 -26.88 -2.27 5.90
N ASN A 101 -26.83 -1.03 5.42
CA ASN A 101 -27.27 -0.68 4.08
C ASN A 101 -26.11 -0.52 3.06
N LEU A 102 -24.88 -0.79 3.45
CA LEU A 102 -23.67 -0.79 2.62
C LEU A 102 -23.46 0.54 1.87
N ARG A 103 -23.56 1.67 2.58
CA ARG A 103 -23.39 3.00 1.98
C ARG A 103 -22.52 3.94 2.82
N LEU A 104 -21.95 4.92 2.16
CA LEU A 104 -21.26 6.04 2.81
C LEU A 104 -22.29 7.08 3.26
N LEU A 105 -22.25 7.47 4.54
CA LEU A 105 -23.12 8.53 5.10
C LEU A 105 -22.45 9.91 5.05
N SER A 106 -21.11 9.97 5.10
CA SER A 106 -20.39 11.22 4.94
C SER A 106 -20.29 11.63 3.47
N GLU A 107 -19.98 12.90 3.21
CA GLU A 107 -19.70 13.39 1.85
C GLU A 107 -18.56 12.58 1.19
N PRO A 108 -18.72 12.09 -0.05
CA PRO A 108 -17.65 11.47 -0.78
C PRO A 108 -16.54 12.49 -1.08
N PRO A 109 -15.26 12.07 -1.09
CA PRO A 109 -14.16 12.99 -1.30
C PRO A 109 -14.18 13.57 -2.71
N ARG A 110 -13.75 14.84 -2.84
CA ARG A 110 -13.68 15.54 -4.12
C ARG A 110 -12.23 15.86 -4.51
N CYS A 111 -12.01 15.89 -5.81
CA CYS A 111 -10.72 16.28 -6.38
C CYS A 111 -10.49 17.79 -6.18
N PRO A 112 -9.35 18.22 -5.58
CA PRO A 112 -9.09 19.63 -5.34
C PRO A 112 -8.88 20.45 -6.62
N TYR A 113 -8.64 19.78 -7.76
CA TYR A 113 -8.36 20.43 -9.03
C TYR A 113 -9.59 20.60 -9.92
N CYS A 114 -10.47 19.60 -10.01
CA CYS A 114 -11.62 19.64 -10.91
C CYS A 114 -12.96 19.54 -10.17
N GLN A 115 -12.96 19.44 -8.85
CA GLN A 115 -14.12 19.35 -7.97
C GLN A 115 -15.03 18.11 -8.21
N ARG A 116 -14.69 17.26 -9.18
CA ARG A 116 -15.38 15.96 -9.38
C ARG A 116 -14.94 14.98 -8.29
N LEU A 117 -15.60 13.84 -8.25
CA LEU A 117 -15.36 12.79 -7.26
C LEU A 117 -13.88 12.33 -7.26
N ALA A 118 -13.39 12.02 -6.07
CA ALA A 118 -12.11 11.38 -5.84
C ALA A 118 -12.33 9.96 -5.32
N ARG A 119 -11.33 9.11 -5.46
CA ARG A 119 -11.32 7.74 -4.94
C ARG A 119 -10.00 7.44 -4.24
N GLN A 120 -9.95 6.37 -3.48
CA GLN A 120 -8.70 5.89 -2.88
C GLN A 120 -7.66 5.58 -3.96
N ASN A 121 -6.41 6.00 -3.71
CA ASN A 121 -5.27 5.72 -4.58
C ASN A 121 -4.76 4.30 -4.34
N VAL A 122 -5.59 3.34 -4.72
CA VAL A 122 -5.32 1.90 -4.69
C VAL A 122 -5.41 1.36 -6.10
N LEU A 123 -4.40 0.60 -6.52
CA LEU A 123 -4.37 -0.09 -7.81
C LEU A 123 -5.40 -1.22 -7.81
N MET A 124 -6.42 -1.09 -8.62
CA MET A 124 -7.49 -2.08 -8.79
C MET A 124 -7.25 -2.94 -10.02
N PHE A 125 -7.99 -4.04 -10.17
CA PHE A 125 -8.01 -4.79 -11.43
C PHE A 125 -8.58 -3.91 -12.55
N ASP A 126 -7.96 -3.94 -13.72
CA ASP A 126 -8.32 -3.15 -14.91
C ASP A 126 -8.27 -1.63 -14.68
N ASP A 127 -7.36 -1.17 -13.81
CA ASP A 127 -7.22 0.24 -13.45
C ASP A 127 -6.20 0.96 -14.35
N TYR A 128 -6.65 1.38 -15.52
CA TYR A 128 -5.82 2.15 -16.48
C TYR A 128 -5.62 3.60 -16.05
N PHE A 129 -6.35 4.08 -15.04
CA PHE A 129 -6.31 5.46 -14.54
C PHE A 129 -5.71 5.57 -13.13
N TYR A 130 -5.00 4.53 -12.69
CA TYR A 130 -4.28 4.60 -11.43
C TYR A 130 -3.16 5.64 -11.46
N SER A 131 -3.17 6.57 -10.51
CA SER A 131 -2.10 7.57 -10.37
C SER A 131 -0.91 6.94 -9.63
N SER A 132 0.16 6.67 -10.36
CA SER A 132 1.35 5.98 -9.85
C SER A 132 2.49 6.93 -9.43
N ASN A 133 2.39 8.23 -9.67
CA ASN A 133 3.48 9.18 -9.47
C ASN A 133 4.09 9.12 -8.07
N TYR A 134 3.25 9.10 -7.03
CA TYR A 134 3.73 9.00 -5.66
C TYR A 134 4.48 7.68 -5.39
N GLN A 135 3.96 6.58 -5.90
CA GLN A 135 4.57 5.26 -5.75
C GLN A 135 5.86 5.12 -6.57
N ASN A 136 5.95 5.76 -7.72
CA ASN A 136 7.16 5.79 -8.54
C ASN A 136 8.31 6.50 -7.82
N LEU A 137 8.04 7.56 -7.06
CA LEU A 137 9.05 8.21 -6.21
C LEU A 137 9.61 7.25 -5.14
N LYS A 138 8.73 6.45 -4.51
CA LYS A 138 9.11 5.42 -3.53
C LYS A 138 9.91 4.29 -4.19
N ARG A 139 9.50 3.88 -5.38
CA ARG A 139 10.21 2.87 -6.19
C ARG A 139 11.62 3.33 -6.51
N ASN A 140 11.80 4.56 -6.96
CA ASN A 140 13.12 5.11 -7.27
C ASN A 140 14.03 5.11 -6.04
N LYS A 141 13.50 5.47 -4.86
CA LYS A 141 14.26 5.41 -3.59
C LYS A 141 14.68 3.98 -3.25
N LEU A 142 13.78 3.00 -3.41
CA LEU A 142 14.10 1.58 -3.22
C LEU A 142 15.22 1.13 -4.16
N ASP A 143 15.12 1.48 -5.44
CA ASP A 143 16.10 1.07 -6.44
C ASP A 143 17.47 1.69 -6.18
N LEU A 144 17.53 2.94 -5.69
CA LEU A 144 18.78 3.59 -5.26
C LEU A 144 19.37 2.90 -4.02
N TRP A 145 18.55 2.67 -3.00
CA TRP A 145 18.97 1.97 -1.78
C TRP A 145 19.50 0.57 -2.08
N LEU A 146 18.84 -0.18 -2.98
CA LEU A 146 19.30 -1.50 -3.40
C LEU A 146 20.67 -1.46 -4.09
N LYS A 147 21.06 -0.36 -4.75
CA LYS A 147 22.40 -0.23 -5.35
C LYS A 147 23.50 -0.15 -4.29
N GLU A 148 23.22 0.51 -3.18
CA GLU A 148 24.18 0.73 -2.09
C GLU A 148 24.38 -0.51 -1.20
N VAL A 149 23.33 -1.35 -1.04
CA VAL A 149 23.36 -2.52 -0.17
C VAL A 149 24.13 -3.67 -0.83
N GLN A 150 25.18 -4.16 -0.15
CA GLN A 150 25.99 -5.29 -0.61
C GLN A 150 25.55 -6.61 0.03
N ASN A 151 25.30 -6.62 1.35
CA ASN A 151 24.88 -7.80 2.11
C ASN A 151 23.38 -7.69 2.43
N LEU A 152 22.54 -8.10 1.47
CA LEU A 152 21.09 -8.02 1.61
C LEU A 152 20.54 -9.26 2.31
N VAL A 153 19.58 -9.06 3.21
CA VAL A 153 18.67 -10.10 3.69
C VAL A 153 17.24 -9.67 3.32
N VAL A 154 16.51 -10.54 2.65
CA VAL A 154 15.09 -10.37 2.34
C VAL A 154 14.26 -11.22 3.29
N ILE A 155 13.37 -10.60 4.03
CA ILE A 155 12.38 -11.29 4.88
C ILE A 155 11.02 -11.10 4.24
N GLU A 156 10.45 -12.19 3.72
CA GLU A 156 9.14 -12.20 3.08
C GLU A 156 8.09 -12.78 4.04
N LEU A 157 6.99 -12.05 4.23
CA LEU A 157 5.94 -12.41 5.18
C LEU A 157 4.58 -12.47 4.45
N GLY A 158 3.92 -13.63 4.48
CA GLY A 158 2.57 -13.84 4.00
C GLY A 158 2.33 -13.63 2.51
N ALA A 159 3.37 -13.53 1.67
CA ALA A 159 3.21 -13.31 0.23
C ALA A 159 2.55 -14.50 -0.46
N GLY A 160 1.37 -14.26 -1.04
CA GLY A 160 0.57 -15.28 -1.73
C GLY A 160 1.04 -15.56 -3.17
N LYS A 161 0.48 -16.63 -3.75
CA LYS A 161 0.73 -17.06 -5.14
C LYS A 161 -0.28 -16.48 -6.13
N ALA A 162 -1.50 -16.17 -5.71
CA ALA A 162 -2.56 -15.69 -6.60
C ALA A 162 -2.22 -14.32 -7.21
N ILE A 163 -1.71 -13.38 -6.38
CA ILE A 163 -1.18 -12.09 -6.83
C ILE A 163 0.29 -12.03 -6.39
N PRO A 164 1.23 -12.59 -7.16
CA PRO A 164 2.58 -12.89 -6.71
C PRO A 164 3.54 -11.69 -6.78
N THR A 165 3.05 -10.46 -6.72
CA THR A 165 3.86 -9.24 -6.87
C THR A 165 4.99 -9.17 -5.84
N VAL A 166 4.68 -9.33 -4.55
CA VAL A 166 5.67 -9.32 -3.46
C VAL A 166 6.59 -10.54 -3.61
N ARG A 167 6.03 -11.73 -3.81
CA ARG A 167 6.76 -12.98 -3.93
C ARG A 167 7.82 -12.92 -5.05
N ARG A 168 7.42 -12.48 -6.24
CA ARG A 168 8.34 -12.32 -7.38
C ARG A 168 9.40 -11.25 -7.15
N PHE A 169 9.03 -10.17 -6.49
CA PHE A 169 9.99 -9.11 -6.15
C PHE A 169 11.04 -9.61 -5.15
N SER A 170 10.62 -10.26 -4.07
CA SER A 170 11.53 -10.74 -3.00
C SER A 170 12.49 -11.81 -3.54
N GLU A 171 12.01 -12.79 -4.30
CA GLU A 171 12.83 -13.83 -4.91
C GLU A 171 13.86 -13.27 -5.91
N ARG A 172 13.41 -12.39 -6.82
CA ARG A 172 14.31 -11.76 -7.81
C ARG A 172 15.37 -10.90 -7.14
N THR A 173 14.98 -10.14 -6.13
CA THR A 173 15.89 -9.23 -5.42
C THR A 173 16.94 -10.01 -4.62
N ALA A 174 16.52 -11.03 -3.87
CA ALA A 174 17.45 -11.90 -3.14
C ALA A 174 18.44 -12.57 -4.11
N LYS A 175 17.96 -13.14 -5.21
CA LYS A 175 18.80 -13.79 -6.24
C LYS A 175 19.77 -12.80 -6.89
N ALA A 176 19.31 -11.63 -7.32
CA ALA A 176 20.14 -10.64 -7.99
C ALA A 176 21.26 -10.09 -7.08
N LYS A 177 20.98 -9.96 -5.79
CA LYS A 177 21.93 -9.50 -4.78
C LYS A 177 22.77 -10.64 -4.16
N LYS A 178 22.53 -11.89 -4.52
CA LYS A 178 23.11 -13.08 -3.85
C LYS A 178 22.92 -12.99 -2.33
N GLY A 179 21.76 -12.44 -1.91
CA GLY A 179 21.43 -12.15 -0.52
C GLY A 179 20.79 -13.33 0.20
N GLY A 180 20.71 -13.23 1.53
CA GLY A 180 19.91 -14.14 2.34
C GLY A 180 18.42 -13.98 2.06
N PHE A 181 17.66 -15.10 2.07
CA PHE A 181 16.22 -15.11 1.86
C PHE A 181 15.50 -15.92 2.94
N ILE A 182 14.57 -15.29 3.63
CA ILE A 182 13.74 -15.90 4.67
C ILE A 182 12.29 -15.71 4.29
N ARG A 183 11.56 -16.82 4.12
CA ARG A 183 10.10 -16.78 3.87
C ARG A 183 9.36 -17.30 5.08
N ILE A 184 8.40 -16.50 5.55
CA ILE A 184 7.47 -16.86 6.63
C ILE A 184 6.06 -16.85 6.03
N ASN A 185 5.49 -18.04 5.87
CA ASN A 185 4.16 -18.22 5.29
C ASN A 185 3.54 -19.51 5.85
N PRO A 186 2.32 -19.49 6.40
CA PRO A 186 1.70 -20.67 7.02
C PRO A 186 1.35 -21.78 6.01
N GLN A 187 1.18 -21.45 4.74
CA GLN A 187 0.75 -22.40 3.71
C GLN A 187 1.78 -22.61 2.59
N ASP A 188 2.51 -21.55 2.22
CA ASP A 188 3.36 -21.50 1.03
C ASP A 188 4.81 -21.13 1.37
N ALA A 189 5.40 -21.75 2.39
CA ALA A 189 6.76 -21.45 2.85
C ALA A 189 7.87 -21.98 1.92
N GLY A 190 7.57 -22.91 0.98
CA GLY A 190 8.55 -23.45 0.03
C GLY A 190 9.13 -22.38 -0.91
N VAL A 191 10.42 -22.53 -1.23
CA VAL A 191 11.18 -21.69 -2.19
C VAL A 191 11.31 -22.43 -3.51
#